data_71b2f35fbbb8eb2fbabf85dfbf774006
#
_entry.id   71b2f35fbbb8eb2fbabf85dfbf774006
#
_cell.length_a   1.000
_cell.length_b   1.000
_cell.length_c   1.000
_cell.angle_alpha   90.00
_cell.angle_beta   90.00
_cell.angle_gamma   90.00
#
_symmetry.space_group_name_H-M   'P 1'
#
loop_
_entity.id
_entity.type
_entity.pdbx_description
1 polymer ?
#
loop_
_entity_poly.entity_id
_entity_poly.type
_entity_poly.pdbx_seq_one_letter_code
_entity_poly.pdbx_strand_id
1 'polypeptide(L)'
;MSPAATWDVATVAVRRGAAGAGVLSAALYHGIVAATRANHLSWVVMIMDARARRLLSMLNLETHVLPGTMAAPYLGSTASIPIFANVNHMMDGQRRLNPDGNRMIEHGEGLDAISIPDEAGFVVNARALAVPADFVPRSVGADGGRRLATFWPPLTA
;
A
#
# COMPACT_ATOMS: atom_id res chain seq x y z
N MET A 1 0.48 14.68 8.37
CA MET A 1 0.85 13.25 8.34
C MET A 1 2.10 13.10 9.19
N SER A 2 2.08 12.23 10.20
CA SER A 2 3.24 11.93 11.04
C SER A 2 3.98 10.71 10.48
N PRO A 3 5.31 10.74 10.30
CA PRO A 3 6.07 9.56 9.86
C PRO A 3 5.87 8.34 10.78
N ALA A 4 5.76 8.55 12.08
CA ALA A 4 5.56 7.47 13.07
C ALA A 4 4.20 6.76 12.95
N ALA A 5 3.22 7.37 12.26
CA ALA A 5 1.89 6.82 12.03
C ALA A 5 1.65 6.47 10.54
N THR A 6 2.73 6.34 9.77
CA THR A 6 2.67 6.10 8.32
C THR A 6 3.35 4.80 7.95
N TRP A 7 2.70 4.02 7.11
CA TRP A 7 3.26 2.81 6.52
C TRP A 7 3.54 3.01 5.03
N ASP A 8 4.73 2.57 4.59
CA ASP A 8 5.08 2.48 3.18
C ASP A 8 4.66 1.11 2.63
N VAL A 9 3.67 1.12 1.75
CA VAL A 9 3.20 -0.09 1.05
C VAL A 9 3.95 -0.17 -0.29
N ALA A 10 5.11 -0.81 -0.29
CA ALA A 10 6.04 -0.79 -1.41
C ALA A 10 5.50 -1.45 -2.68
N THR A 11 4.85 -2.62 -2.57
CA THR A 11 4.38 -3.36 -3.75
C THR A 11 3.14 -4.19 -3.43
N VAL A 12 2.10 -4.00 -4.22
CA VAL A 12 0.88 -4.81 -4.21
C VAL A 12 0.60 -5.27 -5.63
N ALA A 13 0.56 -6.57 -5.87
CA ALA A 13 0.33 -7.11 -7.20
C ALA A 13 -0.46 -8.42 -7.17
N VAL A 14 -1.36 -8.59 -8.15
CA VAL A 14 -2.00 -9.87 -8.45
C VAL A 14 -1.50 -10.34 -9.81
N ARG A 15 -1.12 -11.62 -9.90
CA ARG A 15 -0.64 -12.20 -11.16
C ARG A 15 -1.71 -12.04 -12.25
N ARG A 16 -1.28 -11.56 -13.42
CA ARG A 16 -2.17 -11.44 -14.60
C ARG A 16 -2.76 -12.82 -14.96
N GLY A 17 -4.06 -12.89 -15.20
CA GLY A 17 -4.76 -14.11 -15.52
C GLY A 17 -5.00 -15.05 -14.33
N ALA A 18 -4.72 -14.64 -13.10
CA ALA A 18 -5.10 -15.42 -11.93
C ALA A 18 -6.61 -15.56 -11.84
N ALA A 19 -7.10 -16.78 -11.63
CA ALA A 19 -8.51 -17.02 -11.33
C ALA A 19 -8.86 -16.24 -10.05
N GLY A 20 -10.02 -15.57 -10.06
CA GLY A 20 -10.45 -14.78 -8.90
C GLY A 20 -9.62 -13.51 -8.65
N ALA A 21 -8.96 -12.94 -9.66
CA ALA A 21 -8.09 -11.78 -9.51
C ALA A 21 -8.76 -10.60 -8.77
N GLY A 22 -10.05 -10.39 -8.93
CA GLY A 22 -10.82 -9.37 -8.20
C GLY A 22 -10.86 -9.64 -6.70
N VAL A 23 -11.17 -10.89 -6.32
CA VAL A 23 -11.22 -11.32 -4.91
C VAL A 23 -9.82 -11.28 -4.28
N LEU A 24 -8.79 -11.72 -5.02
CA LEU A 24 -7.39 -11.61 -4.57
C LEU A 24 -6.97 -10.15 -4.34
N SER A 25 -7.38 -9.24 -5.22
CA SER A 25 -7.11 -7.81 -5.03
C SER A 25 -7.82 -7.26 -3.81
N ALA A 26 -9.08 -7.65 -3.59
CA ALA A 26 -9.83 -7.26 -2.40
C ALA A 26 -9.18 -7.79 -1.12
N ALA A 27 -8.71 -9.03 -1.11
CA ALA A 27 -7.98 -9.63 0.01
C ALA A 27 -6.68 -8.86 0.33
N LEU A 28 -5.93 -8.43 -0.70
CA LEU A 28 -4.73 -7.60 -0.50
C LEU A 28 -5.09 -6.24 0.13
N TYR A 29 -6.14 -5.58 -0.33
CA TYR A 29 -6.58 -4.32 0.26
C TYR A 29 -7.10 -4.50 1.69
N HIS A 30 -7.87 -5.56 1.94
CA HIS A 30 -8.26 -5.93 3.30
C HIS A 30 -7.05 -6.14 4.20
N GLY A 31 -6.04 -6.89 3.75
CA GLY A 31 -4.80 -7.10 4.48
C GLY A 31 -4.06 -5.79 4.81
N ILE A 32 -4.02 -4.82 3.88
CA ILE A 32 -3.43 -3.50 4.13
C ILE A 32 -4.21 -2.76 5.23
N VAL A 33 -5.53 -2.77 5.19
CA VAL A 33 -6.38 -2.12 6.20
C VAL A 33 -6.21 -2.79 7.57
N ALA A 34 -6.28 -4.12 7.62
CA ALA A 34 -6.10 -4.90 8.84
C ALA A 34 -4.73 -4.66 9.46
N ALA A 35 -3.66 -4.75 8.65
CA ALA A 35 -2.30 -4.52 9.10
C ALA A 35 -2.07 -3.07 9.59
N THR A 36 -2.65 -2.09 8.91
CA THR A 36 -2.57 -0.69 9.33
C THR A 36 -3.19 -0.50 10.71
N ARG A 37 -4.34 -1.11 10.96
CA ARG A 37 -5.05 -1.06 12.24
C ARG A 37 -4.31 -1.81 13.34
N ALA A 38 -3.87 -3.03 13.07
CA ALA A 38 -3.13 -3.85 14.03
C ALA A 38 -1.84 -3.15 14.54
N ASN A 39 -1.25 -2.27 13.73
CA ASN A 39 -0.06 -1.51 14.08
C ASN A 39 -0.35 -0.06 14.51
N HIS A 40 -1.61 0.28 14.77
CA HIS A 40 -2.03 1.63 15.18
C HIS A 40 -1.58 2.75 14.23
N LEU A 41 -1.48 2.44 12.95
CA LEU A 41 -1.11 3.40 11.91
C LEU A 41 -2.38 4.07 11.36
N SER A 42 -2.22 5.29 10.89
CA SER A 42 -3.34 6.06 10.32
C SER A 42 -3.14 6.35 8.84
N TRP A 43 -1.92 6.27 8.37
CA TRP A 43 -1.55 6.68 7.02
C TRP A 43 -0.84 5.59 6.26
N VAL A 44 -1.11 5.51 4.97
CA VAL A 44 -0.36 4.70 4.02
C VAL A 44 0.20 5.59 2.92
N VAL A 45 1.41 5.27 2.49
CA VAL A 45 2.04 5.85 1.30
C VAL A 45 2.36 4.70 0.35
N MET A 46 2.15 4.89 -0.93
CA MET A 46 2.46 3.88 -1.93
C MET A 46 2.76 4.52 -3.29
N ILE A 47 3.48 3.81 -4.15
CA ILE A 47 3.64 4.19 -5.55
C ILE A 47 2.67 3.34 -6.38
N MET A 48 1.81 3.99 -7.14
CA MET A 48 0.74 3.32 -7.85
C MET A 48 0.62 3.79 -9.30
N ASP A 49 0.40 2.86 -10.22
CA ASP A 49 0.11 3.21 -11.61
C ASP A 49 -1.31 3.77 -11.77
N ALA A 50 -1.56 4.42 -12.91
CA ALA A 50 -2.82 5.08 -13.18
C ALA A 50 -4.02 4.10 -13.22
N ARG A 51 -3.80 2.84 -13.63
CA ARG A 51 -4.87 1.83 -13.69
C ARG A 51 -5.26 1.37 -12.29
N ALA A 52 -4.27 1.04 -11.46
CA ALA A 52 -4.50 0.64 -10.08
C ALA A 52 -5.19 1.77 -9.29
N ARG A 53 -4.75 3.01 -9.47
CA ARG A 53 -5.39 4.17 -8.85
C ARG A 53 -6.85 4.34 -9.30
N ARG A 54 -7.14 4.12 -10.60
CA ARG A 54 -8.52 4.15 -11.10
C ARG A 54 -9.39 3.06 -10.47
N LEU A 55 -8.85 1.85 -10.26
CA LEU A 55 -9.57 0.77 -9.56
C LEU A 55 -9.90 1.17 -8.12
N LEU A 56 -8.97 1.75 -7.38
CA LEU A 56 -9.25 2.27 -6.03
C LEU A 56 -10.37 3.31 -6.05
N SER A 57 -10.32 4.25 -6.99
CA SER A 57 -11.36 5.27 -7.15
C SER A 57 -12.73 4.66 -7.46
N MET A 58 -12.80 3.61 -8.29
CA MET A 58 -14.05 2.88 -8.58
C MET A 58 -14.60 2.14 -7.36
N LEU A 59 -13.74 1.74 -6.44
CA LEU A 59 -14.11 1.14 -5.15
C LEU A 59 -14.43 2.19 -4.07
N ASN A 60 -14.41 3.47 -4.42
CA ASN A 60 -14.56 4.60 -3.49
C ASN A 60 -13.49 4.63 -2.38
N LEU A 61 -12.29 4.14 -2.71
CA LEU A 61 -11.11 4.24 -1.87
C LEU A 61 -10.36 5.53 -2.23
N GLU A 62 -10.56 6.56 -1.44
CA GLU A 62 -9.99 7.88 -1.71
C GLU A 62 -8.48 7.91 -1.45
N THR A 63 -7.74 8.36 -2.45
CA THR A 63 -6.29 8.51 -2.38
C THR A 63 -5.86 9.87 -2.93
N HIS A 64 -4.82 10.45 -2.36
CA HIS A 64 -4.29 11.74 -2.75
C HIS A 64 -2.88 11.61 -3.32
N VAL A 65 -2.56 12.45 -4.30
CA VAL A 65 -1.19 12.55 -4.82
C VAL A 65 -0.30 13.17 -3.75
N LEU A 66 0.87 12.60 -3.53
CA LEU A 66 1.84 13.16 -2.59
C LEU A 66 2.32 14.53 -3.11
N PRO A 67 2.18 15.61 -2.34
CA PRO A 67 2.55 16.96 -2.78
C PRO A 67 3.99 17.04 -3.27
N GLY A 68 4.20 17.78 -4.37
CA GLY A 68 5.52 17.96 -4.96
C GLY A 68 6.01 16.79 -5.81
N THR A 69 5.18 15.74 -6.01
CA THR A 69 5.51 14.61 -6.88
C THR A 69 4.79 14.66 -8.21
N MET A 70 5.34 13.99 -9.20
CA MET A 70 4.76 13.82 -10.53
C MET A 70 4.82 12.36 -10.97
N ALA A 71 4.02 12.02 -11.97
CA ALA A 71 4.05 10.68 -12.55
C ALA A 71 5.39 10.44 -13.26
N ALA A 72 5.96 9.25 -13.02
CA ALA A 72 7.22 8.80 -13.61
C ALA A 72 7.19 7.29 -13.88
N PRO A 73 8.03 6.77 -14.79
CA PRO A 73 8.17 5.33 -14.97
C PRO A 73 8.67 4.65 -13.69
N TYR A 74 8.02 3.54 -13.30
CA TYR A 74 8.40 2.76 -12.12
C TYR A 74 7.97 1.29 -12.28
N LEU A 75 8.87 0.36 -12.02
CA LEU A 75 8.65 -1.11 -12.04
C LEU A 75 7.84 -1.61 -13.25
N GLY A 76 8.20 -1.15 -14.45
CA GLY A 76 7.53 -1.57 -15.71
C GLY A 76 6.23 -0.83 -16.03
N SER A 77 5.75 0.03 -15.16
CA SER A 77 4.71 1.01 -15.50
C SER A 77 5.33 2.25 -16.14
N THR A 78 4.69 2.78 -17.18
CA THR A 78 5.14 4.02 -17.85
C THR A 78 4.81 5.28 -17.07
N ALA A 79 3.81 5.21 -16.15
CA ALA A 79 3.35 6.35 -15.38
C ALA A 79 2.82 5.87 -14.01
N SER A 80 3.67 5.89 -13.02
CA SER A 80 3.33 5.66 -11.62
C SER A 80 3.48 6.96 -10.85
N ILE A 81 2.67 7.14 -9.82
CA ILE A 81 2.68 8.34 -9.01
C ILE A 81 2.66 7.97 -7.53
N PRO A 82 3.47 8.62 -6.67
CA PRO A 82 3.36 8.49 -5.24
C PRO A 82 2.03 9.06 -4.74
N ILE A 83 1.33 8.26 -3.97
CA ILE A 83 0.04 8.61 -3.36
C ILE A 83 0.07 8.36 -1.86
N PHE A 84 -0.85 8.97 -1.15
CA PHE A 84 -1.10 8.71 0.26
C PHE A 84 -2.60 8.63 0.54
N ALA A 85 -2.95 7.96 1.62
CA ALA A 85 -4.31 7.94 2.15
C ALA A 85 -4.31 7.89 3.68
N ASN A 86 -5.29 8.54 4.30
CA ASN A 86 -5.66 8.25 5.68
C ASN A 86 -6.64 7.09 5.67
N VAL A 87 -6.25 5.96 6.27
CA VAL A 87 -7.02 4.72 6.18
C VAL A 87 -8.40 4.85 6.82
N ASN A 88 -8.50 5.50 7.97
CA ASN A 88 -9.80 5.69 8.63
C ASN A 88 -10.74 6.56 7.79
N HIS A 89 -10.24 7.68 7.28
CA HIS A 89 -11.02 8.56 6.42
C HIS A 89 -11.47 7.86 5.12
N MET A 90 -10.57 7.10 4.52
CA MET A 90 -10.84 6.30 3.32
C MET A 90 -11.95 5.25 3.58
N MET A 91 -11.89 4.53 4.72
CA MET A 91 -12.92 3.55 5.10
C MET A 91 -14.26 4.21 5.42
N ASP A 92 -14.26 5.34 6.11
CA ASP A 92 -15.47 6.10 6.38
C ASP A 92 -16.13 6.62 5.09
N GLY A 93 -15.34 7.08 4.15
CA GLY A 93 -15.81 7.48 2.82
C GLY A 93 -16.41 6.30 2.06
N GLN A 94 -15.71 5.17 2.01
CA GLN A 94 -16.17 3.96 1.34
C GLN A 94 -17.47 3.42 1.97
N ARG A 95 -17.58 3.40 3.30
CA ARG A 95 -18.78 2.95 4.01
C ARG A 95 -20.03 3.73 3.58
N ARG A 96 -19.89 5.03 3.32
CA ARG A 96 -20.99 5.88 2.87
C ARG A 96 -21.33 5.69 1.39
N LEU A 97 -20.33 5.51 0.54
CA LEU A 97 -20.49 5.55 -0.92
C LEU A 97 -20.59 4.15 -1.55
N ASN A 98 -20.00 3.15 -0.92
CA ASN A 98 -19.97 1.77 -1.38
C ASN A 98 -19.95 0.81 -0.17
N PRO A 99 -21.10 0.65 0.52
CA PRO A 99 -21.17 -0.16 1.75
C PRO A 99 -20.80 -1.63 1.52
N ASP A 100 -21.11 -2.20 0.36
CA ASP A 100 -20.76 -3.59 0.03
C ASP A 100 -19.25 -3.74 -0.14
N GLY A 101 -18.62 -2.83 -0.87
CA GLY A 101 -17.16 -2.77 -0.98
C GLY A 101 -16.49 -2.54 0.37
N ASN A 102 -17.09 -1.74 1.25
CA ASN A 102 -16.58 -1.52 2.59
C ASN A 102 -16.62 -2.81 3.43
N ARG A 103 -17.73 -3.57 3.41
CA ARG A 103 -17.82 -4.85 4.12
C ARG A 103 -16.71 -5.80 3.69
N MET A 104 -16.45 -5.90 2.40
CA MET A 104 -15.37 -6.73 1.85
C MET A 104 -13.99 -6.24 2.28
N ILE A 105 -13.70 -4.95 2.14
CA ILE A 105 -12.35 -4.40 2.38
C ILE A 105 -12.08 -4.19 3.88
N GLU A 106 -13.05 -3.73 4.64
CA GLU A 106 -12.86 -3.43 6.07
C GLU A 106 -13.03 -4.66 6.96
N HIS A 107 -13.99 -5.54 6.63
CA HIS A 107 -14.36 -6.68 7.47
C HIS A 107 -14.02 -8.04 6.86
N GLY A 108 -13.53 -8.10 5.62
CA GLY A 108 -13.16 -9.34 4.95
C GLY A 108 -14.35 -10.19 4.49
N GLU A 109 -15.57 -9.64 4.48
CA GLU A 109 -16.76 -10.38 4.07
C GLU A 109 -16.64 -10.88 2.62
N GLY A 110 -16.89 -12.17 2.43
CA GLY A 110 -16.76 -12.83 1.12
C GLY A 110 -15.34 -13.19 0.72
N LEU A 111 -14.37 -13.08 1.65
CA LEU A 111 -12.98 -13.48 1.44
C LEU A 111 -12.63 -14.84 2.08
N ASP A 112 -13.63 -15.59 2.56
CA ASP A 112 -13.46 -16.86 3.31
C ASP A 112 -12.65 -17.92 2.57
N ALA A 113 -12.63 -17.87 1.25
CA ALA A 113 -11.85 -18.79 0.42
C ALA A 113 -10.36 -18.46 0.37
N ILE A 114 -9.93 -17.35 0.96
CA ILE A 114 -8.54 -16.88 0.97
C ILE A 114 -8.04 -16.91 2.40
N SER A 115 -6.93 -17.60 2.63
CA SER A 115 -6.27 -17.57 3.93
C SER A 115 -5.60 -16.22 4.15
N ILE A 116 -6.19 -15.39 4.98
CA ILE A 116 -5.66 -14.09 5.39
C ILE A 116 -5.22 -14.23 6.85
N PRO A 117 -4.04 -13.74 7.24
CA PRO A 117 -3.63 -13.73 8.64
C PRO A 117 -4.65 -13.00 9.53
N ASP A 118 -4.81 -13.43 10.77
CA ASP A 118 -5.53 -12.68 11.78
C ASP A 118 -4.77 -11.39 12.18
N GLU A 119 -5.38 -10.54 13.01
CA GLU A 119 -4.75 -9.29 13.44
C GLU A 119 -3.36 -9.50 14.08
N ALA A 120 -3.16 -10.59 14.82
CA ALA A 120 -1.87 -10.89 15.45
C ALA A 120 -0.78 -11.18 14.40
N GLY A 121 -1.16 -11.82 13.29
CA GLY A 121 -0.25 -12.08 12.17
C GLY A 121 0.21 -10.82 11.43
N PHE A 122 -0.48 -9.70 11.60
CA PHE A 122 -0.11 -8.41 11.01
C PHE A 122 0.72 -7.51 11.94
N VAL A 123 0.85 -7.84 13.21
CA VAL A 123 1.64 -7.02 14.16
C VAL A 123 3.11 -7.11 13.79
N VAL A 124 3.69 -5.99 13.42
CA VAL A 124 5.11 -5.88 13.08
C VAL A 124 5.89 -5.52 14.35
N ASN A 125 6.94 -6.29 14.63
CA ASN A 125 7.83 -5.97 15.74
C ASN A 125 8.54 -4.64 15.43
N ALA A 126 8.27 -3.60 16.22
CA ALA A 126 8.85 -2.27 16.03
C ALA A 126 10.40 -2.26 15.98
N ARG A 127 11.06 -3.25 16.58
CA ARG A 127 12.52 -3.41 16.48
C ARG A 127 12.98 -3.79 15.07
N ALA A 128 12.15 -4.47 14.28
CA ALA A 128 12.48 -4.83 12.89
C ALA A 128 12.33 -3.64 11.93
N LEU A 129 11.62 -2.58 12.34
CA LEU A 129 11.38 -1.36 11.56
C LEU A 129 12.29 -0.20 11.99
N ALA A 130 13.15 -0.38 12.98
CA ALA A 130 14.09 0.66 13.38
C ALA A 130 15.02 0.96 12.19
N VAL A 131 14.80 2.10 11.55
CA VAL A 131 15.77 2.66 10.60
C VAL A 131 17.08 2.82 11.35
N PRO A 132 18.19 2.23 10.87
CA PRO A 132 19.48 2.40 11.51
C PRO A 132 19.76 3.89 11.75
N ALA A 133 20.30 4.23 12.93
CA ALA A 133 20.55 5.62 13.31
C ALA A 133 21.53 6.35 12.34
N ASP A 134 22.26 5.57 11.54
CA ASP A 134 23.19 6.01 10.50
C ASP A 134 22.58 6.04 9.10
N PHE A 135 21.28 5.78 8.96
CA PHE A 135 20.59 5.90 7.68
C PHE A 135 20.51 7.38 7.28
N VAL A 136 21.43 7.79 6.43
CA VAL A 136 21.34 9.08 5.74
C VAL A 136 20.58 8.86 4.45
N PRO A 137 19.34 9.41 4.31
CA PRO A 137 18.63 9.35 3.03
C PRO A 137 19.51 10.05 1.98
N ARG A 138 20.01 9.28 1.01
CA ARG A 138 20.71 9.87 -0.13
C ARG A 138 19.69 10.73 -0.89
N SER A 139 19.91 12.03 -0.89
CA SER A 139 19.23 12.92 -1.83
C SER A 139 19.48 12.37 -3.24
N VAL A 140 18.42 12.03 -3.95
CA VAL A 140 18.52 11.73 -5.37
C VAL A 140 18.93 13.05 -6.02
N GLY A 141 20.22 13.16 -6.36
CA GLY A 141 20.74 14.31 -7.08
C GLY A 141 19.96 14.47 -8.38
N ALA A 142 19.82 15.71 -8.82
CA ALA A 142 19.12 16.12 -10.03
C ALA A 142 19.73 15.60 -11.35
N ASP A 143 20.71 14.72 -11.30
CA ASP A 143 21.30 14.07 -12.45
C ASP A 143 20.47 12.84 -12.86
N GLY A 144 19.57 13.08 -13.81
CA GLY A 144 18.72 12.08 -14.46
C GLY A 144 19.51 11.09 -15.31
N GLY A 145 20.18 10.12 -14.71
CA GLY A 145 20.89 9.11 -15.44
C GLY A 145 21.42 7.97 -14.61
N ARG A 146 20.72 6.82 -14.69
CA ARG A 146 21.25 5.47 -14.52
C ARG A 146 21.99 5.18 -13.20
N ARG A 147 21.26 4.68 -12.24
CA ARG A 147 21.58 3.48 -11.41
C ARG A 147 20.50 3.32 -10.35
N LEU A 148 19.50 2.52 -10.64
CA LEU A 148 18.74 1.85 -9.58
C LEU A 148 19.73 0.89 -8.90
N ALA A 149 20.34 1.34 -7.82
CA ALA A 149 21.08 0.44 -6.96
C ALA A 149 20.05 -0.47 -6.28
N THR A 150 20.13 -1.75 -6.59
CA THR A 150 19.51 -2.82 -5.86
C THR A 150 19.95 -2.73 -4.40
N PHE A 151 19.09 -2.19 -3.56
CA PHE A 151 19.28 -2.15 -2.12
C PHE A 151 18.31 -3.16 -1.47
N TRP A 152 18.64 -4.44 -1.63
CA TRP A 152 18.07 -5.50 -0.83
C TRP A 152 19.23 -6.36 -0.31
N PRO A 153 19.43 -6.44 1.01
CA PRO A 153 20.41 -7.39 1.52
C PRO A 153 19.94 -8.80 1.20
N PRO A 154 20.85 -9.73 0.87
CA PRO A 154 20.49 -11.12 0.63
C PRO A 154 19.88 -11.70 1.90
N LEU A 155 18.71 -12.33 1.75
CA LEU A 155 18.13 -13.17 2.78
C LEU A 155 19.12 -14.33 3.03
N THR A 156 19.88 -14.27 4.10
CA THR A 156 20.64 -15.41 4.57
C THR A 156 19.67 -16.41 5.16
N ALA A 157 19.72 -17.64 4.60
CA ALA A 157 18.97 -18.81 5.03
C ALA A 157 19.30 -19.20 6.48
#